data_9cf6ea8da18cb6745994e005b029b0b1
#
_entry.id   9cf6ea8da18cb6745994e005b029b0b1
#
_cell.length_a   1.000
_cell.length_b   1.000
_cell.length_c   1.000
_cell.angle_alpha   90.00
_cell.angle_beta   90.00
_cell.angle_gamma   90.00
#
_symmetry.space_group_name_H-M   'P 1'
#
loop_
_entity.id
_entity.type
_entity.pdbx_description
1 polymer ?
#
loop_
_entity_poly.entity_id
_entity_poly.type
_entity_poly.pdbx_seq_one_letter_code
_entity_poly.pdbx_strand_id
1 'polypeptide(L)'
;MEYRTVPRSGQKVSVIGLGMGSIHAADAREVEETVRLALDAGVNLFDFIPSEAAPFEGYARALKGRRDQALMQVHLGADYSSGKYGWTTDAALAISQFEERLRTLGTDYADFGFIHCIDEDADFDQVMNGGIWDYACRMKKEGVIRHLAFSTHDVGVARRFLATGAMDWGMFSLNPLYDYTDASDYGKGEADDRARLYREFEAA
;
A
#
# COMPACT_ATOMS: atom_id res chain seq x y z
N MET A 1 -8.87 -18.67 -8.93
CA MET A 1 -8.80 -17.37 -8.19
C MET A 1 -10.03 -16.55 -8.50
N GLU A 2 -10.69 -15.95 -7.52
CA GLU A 2 -11.74 -14.95 -7.71
C GLU A 2 -11.13 -13.55 -7.87
N TYR A 3 -11.76 -12.70 -8.70
CA TYR A 3 -11.29 -11.34 -8.96
C TYR A 3 -12.41 -10.34 -8.73
N ARG A 4 -12.05 -9.14 -8.28
CA ARG A 4 -12.90 -7.96 -8.25
C ARG A 4 -12.43 -6.96 -9.29
N THR A 5 -13.33 -6.18 -9.82
CA THR A 5 -12.98 -5.12 -10.78
C THR A 5 -12.97 -3.78 -10.07
N VAL A 6 -11.85 -3.07 -10.15
CA VAL A 6 -11.74 -1.69 -9.64
C VAL A 6 -12.63 -0.79 -10.53
N PRO A 7 -13.65 -0.12 -9.97
CA PRO A 7 -14.67 0.56 -10.77
C PRO A 7 -14.11 1.61 -11.73
N ARG A 8 -13.18 2.43 -11.27
CA ARG A 8 -12.64 3.55 -12.09
C ARG A 8 -11.67 3.12 -13.18
N SER A 9 -10.93 2.05 -12.98
CA SER A 9 -9.87 1.62 -13.92
C SER A 9 -10.24 0.39 -14.74
N GLY A 10 -11.26 -0.37 -14.33
CA GLY A 10 -11.57 -1.68 -14.91
C GLY A 10 -10.53 -2.76 -14.59
N GLN A 11 -9.52 -2.45 -13.76
CA GLN A 11 -8.47 -3.37 -13.36
C GLN A 11 -9.04 -4.53 -12.58
N LYS A 12 -8.71 -5.76 -12.97
CA LYS A 12 -9.07 -6.96 -12.22
C LYS A 12 -8.04 -7.24 -11.15
N VAL A 13 -8.48 -7.32 -9.90
CA VAL A 13 -7.66 -7.58 -8.71
C VAL A 13 -8.10 -8.87 -8.06
N SER A 14 -7.18 -9.76 -7.74
CA SER A 14 -7.48 -11.00 -7.00
C SER A 14 -7.99 -10.67 -5.60
N VAL A 15 -9.01 -11.39 -5.13
CA VAL A 15 -9.58 -11.17 -3.78
C VAL A 15 -8.62 -11.55 -2.66
N ILE A 16 -7.58 -12.30 -2.97
CA ILE A 16 -6.47 -12.61 -2.07
C ILE A 16 -5.24 -11.90 -2.61
N GLY A 17 -4.56 -11.15 -1.74
CA GLY A 17 -3.26 -10.55 -1.99
C GLY A 17 -2.16 -11.23 -1.17
N LEU A 18 -0.92 -11.11 -1.61
CA LEU A 18 0.25 -11.53 -0.86
C LEU A 18 0.98 -10.31 -0.32
N GLY A 19 0.98 -10.16 1.01
CA GLY A 19 1.73 -9.13 1.72
C GLY A 19 3.08 -9.66 2.24
N MET A 20 3.95 -8.75 2.64
CA MET A 20 5.28 -9.11 3.14
C MET A 20 5.29 -9.49 4.63
N GLY A 21 4.24 -9.19 5.39
CA GLY A 21 4.21 -9.37 6.84
C GLY A 21 4.49 -10.81 7.32
N SER A 22 4.13 -11.81 6.52
CA SER A 22 4.37 -13.23 6.85
C SER A 22 5.66 -13.80 6.28
N ILE A 23 6.29 -13.12 5.34
CA ILE A 23 7.49 -13.59 4.63
C ILE A 23 8.69 -12.66 4.77
N HIS A 24 8.59 -11.64 5.62
CA HIS A 24 9.67 -10.65 5.81
C HIS A 24 10.98 -11.27 6.33
N ALA A 25 10.90 -12.38 7.08
CA ALA A 25 12.06 -13.08 7.63
C ALA A 25 12.54 -14.25 6.77
N ALA A 26 11.87 -14.53 5.63
CA ALA A 26 12.25 -15.59 4.71
C ALA A 26 13.47 -15.17 3.86
N ASP A 27 14.25 -16.14 3.41
CA ASP A 27 15.32 -15.85 2.48
C ASP A 27 14.78 -15.54 1.06
N ALA A 28 15.65 -14.95 0.22
CA ALA A 28 15.26 -14.51 -1.11
C ALA A 28 14.76 -15.66 -2.01
N ARG A 29 15.22 -16.88 -1.80
CA ARG A 29 14.78 -18.05 -2.55
C ARG A 29 13.40 -18.51 -2.12
N GLU A 30 13.14 -18.59 -0.82
CA GLU A 30 11.83 -18.94 -0.29
C GLU A 30 10.76 -17.93 -0.72
N VAL A 31 11.11 -16.63 -0.70
CA VAL A 31 10.24 -15.56 -1.20
C VAL A 31 9.98 -15.72 -2.70
N GLU A 32 11.03 -15.98 -3.51
CA GLU A 32 10.89 -16.21 -4.95
C GLU A 32 9.93 -17.37 -5.25
N GLU A 33 10.12 -18.51 -4.57
CA GLU A 33 9.30 -19.70 -4.73
C GLU A 33 7.83 -19.41 -4.32
N THR A 34 7.61 -18.72 -3.20
CA THR A 34 6.28 -18.34 -2.72
C THR A 34 5.55 -17.42 -3.69
N VAL A 35 6.24 -16.38 -4.18
CA VAL A 35 5.65 -15.42 -5.15
C VAL A 35 5.32 -16.10 -6.46
N ARG A 36 6.18 -17.01 -6.96
CA ARG A 36 5.89 -17.80 -8.17
C ARG A 36 4.65 -18.66 -8.00
N LEU A 37 4.52 -19.36 -6.88
CA LEU A 37 3.33 -20.15 -6.55
C LEU A 37 2.08 -19.29 -6.49
N ALA A 38 2.14 -18.11 -5.87
CA ALA A 38 1.03 -17.18 -5.81
C ALA A 38 0.58 -16.72 -7.21
N LEU A 39 1.54 -16.31 -8.05
CA LEU A 39 1.26 -15.93 -9.45
C LEU A 39 0.63 -17.08 -10.24
N ASP A 40 1.18 -18.30 -10.12
CA ASP A 40 0.68 -19.48 -10.84
C ASP A 40 -0.72 -19.90 -10.35
N ALA A 41 -1.07 -19.60 -9.08
CA ALA A 41 -2.41 -19.76 -8.52
C ALA A 41 -3.37 -18.62 -8.92
N GLY A 42 -2.88 -17.60 -9.63
CA GLY A 42 -3.67 -16.46 -10.10
C GLY A 42 -3.77 -15.30 -9.10
N VAL A 43 -2.97 -15.28 -8.04
CA VAL A 43 -2.82 -14.08 -7.19
C VAL A 43 -2.10 -13.01 -8.01
N ASN A 44 -2.69 -11.82 -8.11
CA ASN A 44 -2.07 -10.71 -8.83
C ASN A 44 -1.87 -9.45 -7.98
N LEU A 45 -2.31 -9.44 -6.72
CA LEU A 45 -2.15 -8.33 -5.80
C LEU A 45 -1.01 -8.61 -4.82
N PHE A 46 0.00 -7.73 -4.81
CA PHE A 46 1.19 -7.85 -3.95
C PHE A 46 1.43 -6.55 -3.21
N ASP A 47 1.58 -6.67 -1.88
CA ASP A 47 1.76 -5.52 -0.99
C ASP A 47 3.21 -5.45 -0.47
N PHE A 48 3.89 -4.33 -0.77
CA PHE A 48 5.30 -4.11 -0.49
C PHE A 48 5.50 -3.06 0.60
N ILE A 49 5.55 -3.54 1.83
CA ILE A 49 5.96 -2.72 2.97
C ILE A 49 7.47 -2.92 3.19
N PRO A 50 8.24 -1.89 3.53
CA PRO A 50 9.65 -2.01 3.84
C PRO A 50 9.95 -3.11 4.86
N SER A 51 10.98 -3.87 4.56
CA SER A 51 11.43 -5.03 5.31
C SER A 51 12.93 -5.22 5.04
N GLU A 52 13.49 -6.33 5.44
CA GLU A 52 14.82 -6.77 5.08
C GLU A 52 14.99 -6.82 3.54
N ALA A 53 16.24 -6.80 3.06
CA ALA A 53 16.50 -6.79 1.62
C ALA A 53 16.06 -8.10 0.91
N ALA A 54 16.17 -9.24 1.59
CA ALA A 54 15.93 -10.55 0.99
C ALA A 54 14.54 -10.72 0.37
N PRO A 55 13.42 -10.29 1.03
CA PRO A 55 12.10 -10.33 0.42
C PRO A 55 12.02 -9.55 -0.90
N PHE A 56 12.57 -8.34 -0.95
CA PHE A 56 12.57 -7.54 -2.19
C PHE A 56 13.35 -8.20 -3.32
N GLU A 57 14.49 -8.81 -3.02
CA GLU A 57 15.26 -9.58 -4.00
C GLU A 57 14.47 -10.78 -4.51
N GLY A 58 13.82 -11.53 -3.64
CA GLY A 58 12.97 -12.66 -3.99
C GLY A 58 11.83 -12.26 -4.93
N TYR A 59 11.13 -11.18 -4.62
CA TYR A 59 10.11 -10.61 -5.48
C TYR A 59 10.66 -10.18 -6.84
N ALA A 60 11.77 -9.45 -6.87
CA ALA A 60 12.41 -9.01 -8.12
C ALA A 60 12.75 -10.19 -9.03
N ARG A 61 13.26 -11.29 -8.46
CA ARG A 61 13.55 -12.52 -9.20
C ARG A 61 12.28 -13.19 -9.72
N ALA A 62 11.26 -13.32 -8.90
CA ALA A 62 9.97 -13.95 -9.27
C ALA A 62 9.24 -13.18 -10.36
N LEU A 63 9.30 -11.85 -10.31
CA LEU A 63 8.60 -10.95 -11.25
C LEU A 63 9.37 -10.70 -12.55
N LYS A 64 10.62 -11.16 -12.66
CA LYS A 64 11.42 -10.98 -13.87
C LYS A 64 10.73 -11.63 -15.07
N GLY A 65 10.34 -10.81 -16.05
CA GLY A 65 9.57 -11.23 -17.23
C GLY A 65 8.09 -11.51 -16.97
N ARG A 66 7.60 -11.22 -15.76
CA ARG A 66 6.18 -11.41 -15.35
C ARG A 66 5.61 -10.17 -14.65
N ARG A 67 6.28 -9.01 -14.75
CA ARG A 67 5.88 -7.77 -14.06
C ARG A 67 4.44 -7.36 -14.37
N ASP A 68 4.00 -7.58 -15.59
CA ASP A 68 2.65 -7.30 -16.09
C ASP A 68 1.55 -8.20 -15.49
N GLN A 69 1.93 -9.30 -14.83
CA GLN A 69 0.99 -10.18 -14.13
C GLN A 69 0.77 -9.76 -12.67
N ALA A 70 1.55 -8.79 -12.15
CA ALA A 70 1.50 -8.36 -10.78
C ALA A 70 1.02 -6.91 -10.66
N LEU A 71 0.07 -6.70 -9.77
CA LEU A 71 -0.38 -5.38 -9.30
C LEU A 71 0.36 -5.08 -8.00
N MET A 72 1.26 -4.12 -8.04
CA MET A 72 2.18 -3.82 -6.96
C MET A 72 1.69 -2.62 -6.16
N GLN A 73 1.49 -2.83 -4.85
CA GLN A 73 1.25 -1.79 -3.86
C GLN A 73 2.59 -1.39 -3.26
N VAL A 74 3.04 -0.18 -3.50
CA VAL A 74 4.30 0.37 -2.97
C VAL A 74 4.00 1.58 -2.12
N HIS A 75 4.61 1.66 -0.95
CA HIS A 75 4.26 2.61 0.09
C HIS A 75 5.24 3.79 0.15
N LEU A 76 4.73 5.00 -0.07
CA LEU A 76 5.40 6.27 0.10
C LEU A 76 5.23 6.72 1.56
N GLY A 77 6.33 6.83 2.28
CA GLY A 77 6.36 7.13 3.71
C GLY A 77 6.62 5.92 4.61
N ALA A 78 6.62 4.70 4.06
CA ALA A 78 7.13 3.55 4.79
C ALA A 78 8.67 3.59 4.80
N ASP A 79 9.27 3.36 5.96
CA ASP A 79 10.71 3.53 6.19
C ASP A 79 11.33 2.29 6.85
N TYR A 80 12.52 1.92 6.40
CA TYR A 80 13.35 0.87 6.99
C TYR A 80 14.83 1.31 7.13
N SER A 81 15.10 2.59 7.04
CA SER A 81 16.46 3.15 7.04
C SER A 81 17.22 2.88 8.35
N SER A 82 16.50 2.71 9.45
CA SER A 82 17.07 2.35 10.76
C SER A 82 17.36 0.86 10.95
N GLY A 83 17.05 0.02 9.96
CA GLY A 83 17.06 -1.44 10.07
C GLY A 83 15.83 -2.03 10.77
N LYS A 84 14.84 -1.18 11.09
CA LYS A 84 13.54 -1.59 11.63
C LYS A 84 12.45 -0.88 10.87
N TYR A 85 11.33 -1.57 10.70
CA TYR A 85 10.15 -0.97 10.09
C TYR A 85 9.67 0.25 10.88
N GLY A 86 9.34 1.30 10.15
CA GLY A 86 8.76 2.53 10.63
C GLY A 86 8.03 3.27 9.51
N TRP A 87 7.59 4.48 9.82
CA TRP A 87 6.99 5.38 8.84
C TRP A 87 7.49 6.80 9.05
N THR A 88 7.37 7.63 8.03
CA THR A 88 7.85 9.01 8.05
C THR A 88 6.95 9.92 7.25
N THR A 89 6.78 11.14 7.73
CA THR A 89 6.18 12.26 7.01
C THR A 89 7.24 13.25 6.48
N ASP A 90 8.54 12.96 6.68
CA ASP A 90 9.63 13.69 6.02
C ASP A 90 9.64 13.35 4.53
N ALA A 91 9.40 14.36 3.69
CA ALA A 91 9.25 14.16 2.26
C ALA A 91 10.54 13.63 1.59
N ALA A 92 11.71 14.11 2.00
CA ALA A 92 12.96 13.69 1.39
C ALA A 92 13.24 12.21 1.65
N LEU A 93 13.02 11.77 2.89
CA LEU A 93 13.17 10.37 3.30
C LEU A 93 12.11 9.49 2.62
N ALA A 94 10.83 9.88 2.69
CA ALA A 94 9.73 9.13 2.08
C ALA A 94 9.95 8.90 0.58
N ILE A 95 10.33 9.94 -0.15
CA ILE A 95 10.61 9.89 -1.59
C ILE A 95 11.80 8.99 -1.88
N SER A 96 12.91 9.17 -1.17
CA SER A 96 14.12 8.37 -1.40
C SER A 96 13.87 6.88 -1.16
N GLN A 97 13.11 6.52 -0.13
CA GLN A 97 12.74 5.13 0.17
C GLN A 97 11.80 4.55 -0.90
N PHE A 98 10.81 5.32 -1.37
CA PHE A 98 9.90 4.89 -2.42
C PHE A 98 10.65 4.58 -3.73
N GLU A 99 11.50 5.49 -4.16
CA GLU A 99 12.33 5.33 -5.37
C GLU A 99 13.30 4.15 -5.24
N GLU A 100 13.88 3.95 -4.05
CA GLU A 100 14.74 2.81 -3.75
C GLU A 100 13.98 1.48 -3.89
N ARG A 101 12.72 1.42 -3.40
CA ARG A 101 11.90 0.21 -3.53
C ARG A 101 11.59 -0.12 -4.98
N LEU A 102 11.24 0.85 -5.81
CA LEU A 102 11.03 0.62 -7.24
C LEU A 102 12.30 0.06 -7.91
N ARG A 103 13.46 0.65 -7.60
CA ARG A 103 14.76 0.17 -8.12
C ARG A 103 15.06 -1.26 -7.69
N THR A 104 14.89 -1.57 -6.41
CA THR A 104 15.13 -2.92 -5.87
C THR A 104 14.18 -3.96 -6.46
N LEU A 105 12.92 -3.59 -6.69
CA LEU A 105 11.93 -4.45 -7.33
C LEU A 105 12.13 -4.58 -8.86
N GLY A 106 13.06 -3.81 -9.43
CA GLY A 106 13.34 -3.83 -10.87
C GLY A 106 12.20 -3.32 -11.73
N THR A 107 11.48 -2.32 -11.26
CA THR A 107 10.34 -1.71 -11.95
C THR A 107 10.45 -0.19 -11.94
N ASP A 108 9.86 0.46 -12.93
CA ASP A 108 9.78 1.92 -13.08
C ASP A 108 8.41 2.48 -12.66
N TYR A 109 7.49 1.63 -12.23
CA TYR A 109 6.16 2.05 -11.77
C TYR A 109 5.60 1.16 -10.65
N ALA A 110 4.72 1.75 -9.86
CA ALA A 110 3.81 1.09 -8.93
C ALA A 110 2.39 1.10 -9.51
N ASP A 111 1.66 -0.02 -9.43
CA ASP A 111 0.26 -0.03 -9.82
C ASP A 111 -0.58 0.77 -8.82
N PHE A 112 -0.26 0.64 -7.54
CA PHE A 112 -0.84 1.42 -6.45
C PHE A 112 0.28 2.07 -5.63
N GLY A 113 0.36 3.39 -5.64
CA GLY A 113 1.26 4.16 -4.79
C GLY A 113 0.51 4.63 -3.55
N PHE A 114 0.84 4.05 -2.40
CA PHE A 114 0.19 4.36 -1.13
C PHE A 114 0.89 5.50 -0.39
N ILE A 115 0.13 6.49 0.06
CA ILE A 115 0.56 7.35 1.17
C ILE A 115 0.36 6.54 2.45
N HIS A 116 1.45 6.25 3.15
CA HIS A 116 1.52 5.14 4.10
C HIS A 116 1.17 5.53 5.53
N CYS A 117 0.22 4.79 6.12
CA CYS A 117 -0.05 4.71 7.56
C CYS A 117 -0.22 6.08 8.23
N ILE A 118 -1.13 6.90 7.70
CA ILE A 118 -1.43 8.22 8.26
C ILE A 118 -2.63 8.09 9.18
N ASP A 119 -2.41 8.15 10.49
CA ASP A 119 -3.42 7.89 11.51
C ASP A 119 -3.73 9.12 12.38
N GLU A 120 -2.97 10.20 12.23
CA GLU A 120 -3.12 11.45 12.97
C GLU A 120 -3.42 12.62 12.02
N ASP A 121 -4.27 13.55 12.46
CA ASP A 121 -4.57 14.77 11.68
C ASP A 121 -3.32 15.61 11.39
N ALA A 122 -2.39 15.67 12.35
CA ALA A 122 -1.13 16.39 12.17
C ALA A 122 -0.25 15.77 11.07
N ASP A 123 -0.20 14.44 10.98
CA ASP A 123 0.54 13.74 9.94
C ASP A 123 -0.12 13.94 8.57
N PHE A 124 -1.46 13.92 8.51
CA PHE A 124 -2.18 14.26 7.31
C PHE A 124 -1.83 15.67 6.83
N ASP A 125 -1.86 16.66 7.73
CA ASP A 125 -1.51 18.04 7.40
C ASP A 125 -0.05 18.16 6.93
N GLN A 126 0.87 17.43 7.55
CA GLN A 126 2.27 17.35 7.14
C GLN A 126 2.42 16.74 5.75
N VAL A 127 1.71 15.65 5.44
CA VAL A 127 1.70 15.03 4.12
C VAL A 127 1.21 16.01 3.07
N MET A 128 0.09 16.71 3.33
CA MET A 128 -0.53 17.63 2.37
C MET A 128 0.33 18.88 2.10
N ASN A 129 1.08 19.34 3.09
CA ASN A 129 1.84 20.59 3.02
C ASN A 129 3.37 20.39 2.94
N GLY A 130 3.87 19.22 3.30
CA GLY A 130 5.31 18.93 3.42
C GLY A 130 5.99 18.42 2.16
N GLY A 131 5.25 18.25 1.04
CA GLY A 131 5.81 17.84 -0.25
C GLY A 131 5.53 16.40 -0.67
N ILE A 132 5.10 15.51 0.23
CA ILE A 132 4.72 14.12 -0.11
C ILE A 132 3.54 14.12 -1.08
N TRP A 133 2.51 14.91 -0.80
CA TRP A 133 1.32 15.04 -1.63
C TRP A 133 1.65 15.50 -3.05
N ASP A 134 2.44 16.56 -3.16
CA ASP A 134 2.84 17.13 -4.45
C ASP A 134 3.66 16.12 -5.27
N TYR A 135 4.57 15.39 -4.60
CA TYR A 135 5.32 14.32 -5.23
C TYR A 135 4.41 13.20 -5.73
N ALA A 136 3.51 12.71 -4.89
CA ALA A 136 2.58 11.62 -5.24
C ALA A 136 1.68 11.99 -6.42
N CYS A 137 1.12 13.21 -6.43
CA CYS A 137 0.31 13.73 -7.53
C CYS A 137 1.13 13.87 -8.83
N ARG A 138 2.38 14.30 -8.75
CA ARG A 138 3.29 14.38 -9.89
C ARG A 138 3.59 12.98 -10.42
N MET A 139 3.93 12.03 -9.57
CA MET A 139 4.21 10.64 -9.96
C MET A 139 3.00 9.96 -10.61
N LYS A 140 1.79 10.26 -10.14
CA LYS A 140 0.56 9.81 -10.79
C LYS A 140 0.43 10.41 -12.19
N LYS A 141 0.69 11.68 -12.37
CA LYS A 141 0.63 12.36 -13.67
C LYS A 141 1.67 11.82 -14.66
N GLU A 142 2.86 11.47 -14.17
CA GLU A 142 3.97 10.91 -14.95
C GLU A 142 3.81 9.39 -15.21
N GLY A 143 2.84 8.73 -14.57
CA GLY A 143 2.56 7.29 -14.73
C GLY A 143 3.48 6.38 -13.91
N VAL A 144 4.34 6.94 -13.06
CA VAL A 144 5.14 6.19 -12.09
C VAL A 144 4.25 5.58 -11.00
N ILE A 145 3.20 6.29 -10.60
CA ILE A 145 2.09 5.78 -9.80
C ILE A 145 0.87 5.70 -10.73
N ARG A 146 0.33 4.52 -10.98
CA ARG A 146 -0.85 4.35 -11.82
C ARG A 146 -2.13 4.72 -11.08
N HIS A 147 -2.25 4.29 -9.82
CA HIS A 147 -3.37 4.58 -8.94
C HIS A 147 -2.85 5.15 -7.63
N LEU A 148 -3.31 6.35 -7.26
CA LEU A 148 -2.96 6.97 -6.00
C LEU A 148 -3.83 6.38 -4.89
N ALA A 149 -3.17 5.97 -3.81
CA ALA A 149 -3.80 5.28 -2.70
C ALA A 149 -3.35 5.84 -1.35
N PHE A 150 -4.08 5.47 -0.29
CA PHE A 150 -3.69 5.75 1.08
C PHE A 150 -3.90 4.54 1.97
N SER A 151 -3.19 4.48 3.09
CA SER A 151 -3.47 3.55 4.18
C SER A 151 -3.62 4.29 5.50
N THR A 152 -4.61 3.90 6.28
CA THR A 152 -4.88 4.48 7.60
C THR A 152 -5.72 3.52 8.45
N HIS A 153 -5.62 3.68 9.77
CA HIS A 153 -6.49 3.02 10.74
C HIS A 153 -7.54 3.99 11.32
N ASP A 154 -7.44 5.29 11.02
CA ASP A 154 -8.34 6.33 11.51
C ASP A 154 -9.43 6.69 10.48
N VAL A 155 -10.70 6.64 10.91
CA VAL A 155 -11.86 6.93 10.06
C VAL A 155 -11.91 8.39 9.63
N GLY A 156 -11.53 9.32 10.52
CA GLY A 156 -11.49 10.75 10.23
C GLY A 156 -10.48 11.07 9.13
N VAL A 157 -9.25 10.55 9.27
CA VAL A 157 -8.18 10.70 8.28
C VAL A 157 -8.57 10.06 6.95
N ALA A 158 -9.19 8.86 6.97
CA ALA A 158 -9.69 8.23 5.74
C ALA A 158 -10.66 9.15 4.99
N ARG A 159 -11.62 9.77 5.70
CA ARG A 159 -12.55 10.73 5.09
C ARG A 159 -11.87 11.98 4.53
N ARG A 160 -10.81 12.45 5.20
CA ARG A 160 -10.00 13.57 4.67
C ARG A 160 -9.33 13.21 3.35
N PHE A 161 -8.73 12.01 3.24
CA PHE A 161 -8.17 11.54 1.98
C PHE A 161 -9.25 11.42 0.89
N LEU A 162 -10.39 10.82 1.20
CA LEU A 162 -11.51 10.70 0.24
C LEU A 162 -12.01 12.07 -0.23
N ALA A 163 -12.09 13.05 0.67
CA ALA A 163 -12.54 14.41 0.35
C ALA A 163 -11.62 15.13 -0.63
N THR A 164 -10.37 14.69 -0.81
CA THR A 164 -9.47 15.23 -1.85
C THR A 164 -9.96 14.94 -3.27
N GLY A 165 -10.78 13.90 -3.45
CA GLY A 165 -11.23 13.43 -4.77
C GLY A 165 -10.12 12.80 -5.64
N ALA A 166 -8.90 12.73 -5.14
CA ALA A 166 -7.71 12.27 -5.89
C ALA A 166 -7.41 10.77 -5.70
N MET A 167 -7.97 10.15 -4.66
CA MET A 167 -7.70 8.76 -4.31
C MET A 167 -8.46 7.79 -5.22
N ASP A 168 -7.73 6.80 -5.71
CA ASP A 168 -8.28 5.70 -6.52
C ASP A 168 -8.47 4.43 -5.69
N TRP A 169 -7.72 4.31 -4.57
CA TRP A 169 -7.69 3.12 -3.74
C TRP A 169 -7.46 3.49 -2.27
N GLY A 170 -7.93 2.68 -1.34
CA GLY A 170 -7.68 2.83 0.09
C GLY A 170 -7.44 1.48 0.75
N MET A 171 -6.51 1.44 1.68
CA MET A 171 -6.29 0.30 2.57
C MET A 171 -6.76 0.69 3.96
N PHE A 172 -7.75 -0.03 4.46
CA PHE A 172 -8.36 0.19 5.75
C PHE A 172 -8.66 -1.15 6.42
N SER A 173 -8.18 -1.32 7.65
CA SER A 173 -8.43 -2.55 8.40
C SER A 173 -9.90 -2.68 8.77
N LEU A 174 -10.53 -3.76 8.33
CA LEU A 174 -11.87 -4.15 8.74
C LEU A 174 -11.82 -5.61 9.20
N ASN A 175 -11.83 -5.82 10.51
CA ASN A 175 -11.80 -7.15 11.10
C ASN A 175 -12.93 -7.29 12.14
N PRO A 176 -13.93 -8.15 11.91
CA PRO A 176 -15.09 -8.28 12.80
C PRO A 176 -14.73 -8.88 14.18
N LEU A 177 -13.50 -9.39 14.33
CA LEU A 177 -13.02 -9.92 15.62
C LEU A 177 -12.34 -8.85 16.49
N TYR A 178 -12.06 -7.67 15.93
CA TYR A 178 -11.52 -6.55 16.71
C TYR A 178 -12.62 -5.72 17.31
N ASP A 179 -12.49 -5.42 18.58
CA ASP A 179 -13.26 -4.35 19.23
C ASP A 179 -12.60 -3.02 18.90
N TYR A 180 -13.12 -2.35 17.90
CA TYR A 180 -12.60 -1.04 17.47
C TYR A 180 -12.97 0.10 18.42
N THR A 181 -13.78 -0.16 19.46
CA THR A 181 -14.10 0.83 20.49
C THR A 181 -12.99 0.95 21.54
N ASP A 182 -12.15 -0.10 21.66
CA ASP A 182 -11.02 -0.15 22.60
C ASP A 182 -9.66 -0.26 21.86
N ALA A 183 -9.63 0.14 20.61
CA ALA A 183 -8.43 0.02 19.79
C ALA A 183 -7.43 1.14 20.08
N SER A 184 -6.70 1.05 21.18
CA SER A 184 -5.54 1.89 21.47
C SER A 184 -4.41 1.73 20.44
N ASP A 185 -4.35 0.58 19.75
CA ASP A 185 -3.22 0.23 18.87
C ASP A 185 -3.58 0.20 17.36
N TYR A 186 -4.85 0.24 16.97
CA TYR A 186 -5.26 0.02 15.57
C TYR A 186 -6.30 1.01 15.03
N GLY A 187 -6.32 2.20 15.57
CA GLY A 187 -7.17 3.27 15.05
C GLY A 187 -8.39 3.54 15.90
N LYS A 188 -8.77 4.79 15.85
CA LYS A 188 -9.90 5.37 16.57
C LYS A 188 -11.16 5.21 15.71
N GLY A 189 -12.23 4.74 16.27
CA GLY A 189 -13.54 4.70 15.61
C GLY A 189 -14.35 3.45 15.95
N GLU A 190 -15.65 3.61 15.99
CA GLU A 190 -16.59 2.53 16.24
C GLU A 190 -16.67 1.59 15.02
N ALA A 191 -16.97 0.32 15.24
CA ALA A 191 -17.13 -0.68 14.18
C ALA A 191 -18.17 -0.25 13.12
N ASP A 192 -19.24 0.43 13.54
CA ASP A 192 -20.27 0.96 12.64
C ASP A 192 -19.72 2.06 11.72
N ASP A 193 -18.82 2.90 12.21
CA ASP A 193 -18.18 3.94 11.40
C ASP A 193 -17.25 3.33 10.33
N ARG A 194 -16.56 2.26 10.65
CA ARG A 194 -15.72 1.53 9.68
C ARG A 194 -16.56 0.84 8.60
N ALA A 195 -17.66 0.20 8.98
CA ALA A 195 -18.59 -0.41 8.03
C ALA A 195 -19.27 0.65 7.14
N ARG A 196 -19.54 1.85 7.68
CA ARG A 196 -20.06 2.98 6.89
C ARG A 196 -19.02 3.50 5.93
N LEU A 197 -17.76 3.66 6.37
CA LEU A 197 -16.66 4.08 5.52
C LEU A 197 -16.43 3.10 4.36
N TYR A 198 -16.54 1.79 4.62
CA TYR A 198 -16.44 0.79 3.55
C TYR A 198 -17.50 1.01 2.45
N ARG A 199 -18.76 1.28 2.85
CA ARG A 199 -19.83 1.59 1.88
C ARG A 199 -19.60 2.90 1.12
N GLU A 200 -18.99 3.89 1.77
CA GLU A 200 -18.59 5.14 1.13
C GLU A 200 -17.48 4.90 0.09
N PHE A 201 -16.53 4.02 0.37
CA PHE A 201 -15.51 3.60 -0.59
C PHE A 201 -16.10 2.86 -1.80
N GLU A 202 -17.04 1.96 -1.59
CA GLU A 202 -17.69 1.25 -2.71
C GLU A 202 -18.48 2.20 -3.62
N ALA A 203 -19.03 3.26 -3.06
CA ALA A 203 -19.84 4.24 -3.79
C ALA A 203 -19.01 5.29 -4.55
N ALA A 204 -17.76 5.49 -4.18
CA ALA A 204 -16.86 6.50 -4.74
C ALA A 204 -16.04 5.98 -5.92
#